data_53f5198b406404aee26f8dd4a337466a
#
_entry.id   53f5198b406404aee26f8dd4a337466a
#
_cell.length_a   1.000
_cell.length_b   1.000
_cell.length_c   1.000
_cell.angle_alpha   90.00
_cell.angle_beta   90.00
_cell.angle_gamma   90.00
#
_symmetry.space_group_name_H-M   'P 1'
#
loop_
_entity.id
_entity.type
_entity.pdbx_description
1 polymer ?
#
loop_
_entity_poly.entity_id
_entity_poly.type
_entity_poly.pdbx_seq_one_letter_code
_entity_poly.pdbx_strand_id
1 'polypeptide(L)'
;MQSRRASLALSWLTAIAVALTTLGVATAQVGAPKGKAVGKAGAKSKTKRREPAKKLAPNAADPIEKGDPDALDKAAAGMVHYRLKIKANDETSLNLVYYPAFPARLGTNAPVIMMVHEKERSSRDFEEPIAELKKQGFAEHMQSLGYAVLAVDLRGHGANVRKALTPQDWRLMVGDLQAAYQFLVDRHNRGKLNLAKLGVMGVGEGANLVAAWANTPGGGVSGEGRTSDLGAMVLVSPLADGSGFVLRQVMSALAPRIPLLLMAGERDAISADPVRAVRPLVERPVGGMKQNRVEFFDSSLHGYKLLWLEPKVTSVIPKFFETTIKLKATTPWEPRYNLTPVQYEDIQLVRSAKAKDAPAEKEKEQEKAKNGDPAEKEKAKEAPAPAKKEAS
;
A
#
# COMPACT_ATOMS: atom_id res chain seq x y z
N MET A 1 -8.18 57.12 -29.77
CA MET A 1 -7.23 56.37 -30.63
C MET A 1 -7.35 54.91 -30.35
N GLN A 2 -8.02 54.19 -31.23
CA GLN A 2 -8.25 52.73 -31.19
C GLN A 2 -7.08 52.00 -31.85
N SER A 3 -6.59 50.91 -31.29
CA SER A 3 -5.89 49.93 -32.07
C SER A 3 -6.28 48.51 -31.63
N ARG A 4 -6.96 47.85 -32.56
CA ARG A 4 -7.35 46.42 -32.56
C ARG A 4 -6.09 45.55 -32.54
N ARG A 5 -6.10 44.46 -31.74
CA ARG A 5 -5.27 43.28 -32.02
C ARG A 5 -6.15 42.06 -32.08
N ALA A 6 -6.09 41.42 -33.24
CA ALA A 6 -6.84 40.24 -33.61
C ALA A 6 -6.31 38.97 -32.96
N SER A 7 -7.25 38.13 -32.58
CA SER A 7 -7.01 36.71 -32.24
C SER A 7 -6.63 35.90 -33.48
N LEU A 8 -5.59 35.08 -33.37
CA LEU A 8 -5.34 33.97 -34.27
C LEU A 8 -5.33 32.68 -33.42
N ALA A 9 -6.46 31.97 -33.44
CA ALA A 9 -6.56 30.59 -33.00
C ALA A 9 -6.01 29.71 -34.13
N LEU A 10 -4.93 28.98 -33.90
CA LEU A 10 -4.43 27.97 -34.82
C LEU A 10 -4.75 26.59 -34.26
N SER A 11 -5.74 25.98 -34.88
CA SER A 11 -6.19 24.60 -34.71
C SER A 11 -5.14 23.66 -35.32
N TRP A 12 -4.59 22.74 -34.49
CA TRP A 12 -3.77 21.61 -34.96
C TRP A 12 -4.54 20.30 -34.71
N LEU A 13 -5.28 19.90 -35.75
CA LEU A 13 -5.75 18.54 -35.95
C LEU A 13 -4.67 17.78 -36.73
N THR A 14 -3.92 16.90 -36.10
CA THR A 14 -3.07 15.90 -36.77
C THR A 14 -3.74 14.54 -36.71
N ALA A 15 -4.27 14.09 -37.82
CA ALA A 15 -4.72 12.76 -38.08
C ALA A 15 -3.51 11.82 -38.20
N ILE A 16 -3.43 10.77 -37.36
CA ILE A 16 -2.47 9.67 -37.51
C ILE A 16 -3.17 8.55 -38.27
N ALA A 17 -2.77 8.36 -39.53
CA ALA A 17 -3.13 7.22 -40.36
C ALA A 17 -2.32 6.00 -39.91
N VAL A 18 -3.00 4.91 -39.51
CA VAL A 18 -2.38 3.61 -39.22
C VAL A 18 -2.25 2.84 -40.53
N ALA A 19 -1.03 2.63 -41.00
CA ALA A 19 -0.72 1.72 -42.10
C ALA A 19 -0.59 0.28 -41.55
N LEU A 20 -1.52 -0.59 -41.89
CA LEU A 20 -1.39 -2.03 -41.71
C LEU A 20 -0.48 -2.59 -42.79
N THR A 21 0.70 -3.07 -42.41
CA THR A 21 1.53 -3.96 -43.25
C THR A 21 1.38 -5.39 -42.75
N THR A 22 0.72 -6.22 -43.54
CA THR A 22 0.65 -7.67 -43.39
C THR A 22 1.99 -8.29 -43.77
N LEU A 23 2.68 -8.92 -42.82
CA LEU A 23 3.82 -9.81 -43.08
C LEU A 23 3.38 -11.25 -42.80
N GLY A 24 3.49 -12.07 -43.85
CA GLY A 24 3.15 -13.49 -43.86
C GLY A 24 4.11 -14.30 -42.97
N VAL A 25 3.51 -15.21 -42.21
CA VAL A 25 4.21 -16.18 -41.37
C VAL A 25 4.49 -17.42 -42.20
N ALA A 26 5.77 -17.69 -42.47
CA ALA A 26 6.25 -18.96 -42.99
C ALA A 26 6.40 -19.96 -41.84
N THR A 27 5.62 -21.04 -41.87
CA THR A 27 5.73 -22.17 -40.95
C THR A 27 6.88 -23.09 -41.40
N ALA A 28 7.93 -23.16 -40.59
CA ALA A 28 8.96 -24.17 -40.70
C ALA A 28 8.65 -25.31 -39.71
N GLN A 29 8.29 -26.48 -40.27
CA GLN A 29 8.25 -27.74 -39.52
C GLN A 29 9.69 -28.22 -39.27
N VAL A 30 10.09 -28.37 -38.01
CA VAL A 30 11.32 -29.06 -37.61
C VAL A 30 10.94 -30.38 -36.97
N GLY A 31 11.45 -31.47 -37.59
CA GLY A 31 11.19 -32.85 -37.20
C GLY A 31 11.82 -33.22 -35.87
N ALA A 32 11.16 -34.09 -35.13
CA ALA A 32 11.65 -34.69 -33.88
C ALA A 32 12.71 -35.76 -34.10
N PRO A 33 13.78 -35.82 -33.32
CA PRO A 33 14.68 -36.97 -33.29
C PRO A 33 14.19 -38.04 -32.30
N LYS A 34 14.09 -39.28 -32.79
CA LYS A 34 13.91 -40.48 -31.98
C LYS A 34 15.20 -40.78 -31.24
N GLY A 35 15.23 -40.76 -29.92
CA GLY A 35 16.32 -41.15 -29.06
C GLY A 35 15.97 -42.32 -28.14
N LYS A 36 16.80 -43.34 -28.21
CA LYS A 36 16.75 -44.70 -27.64
C LYS A 36 16.61 -44.71 -26.09
N ALA A 37 15.86 -45.71 -25.63
CA ALA A 37 15.81 -46.15 -24.25
C ALA A 37 17.12 -46.80 -23.78
N VAL A 38 17.61 -46.44 -22.60
CA VAL A 38 18.67 -47.18 -21.88
C VAL A 38 18.32 -47.23 -20.40
N GLY A 39 18.20 -48.42 -19.91
CA GLY A 39 18.70 -49.03 -18.68
C GLY A 39 18.23 -48.47 -17.31
N LYS A 40 17.46 -49.30 -16.65
CA LYS A 40 17.19 -49.33 -15.20
C LYS A 40 18.48 -49.44 -14.37
N ALA A 41 18.64 -48.59 -13.35
CA ALA A 41 19.35 -48.95 -12.12
C ALA A 41 18.59 -48.34 -10.93
N GLY A 42 18.07 -49.23 -10.08
CA GLY A 42 17.29 -48.83 -8.91
C GLY A 42 18.17 -48.38 -7.75
N ALA A 43 17.86 -47.23 -7.19
CA ALA A 43 18.27 -46.88 -5.85
C ALA A 43 16.99 -46.43 -5.08
N LYS A 44 16.52 -47.26 -4.16
CA LYS A 44 15.43 -46.95 -3.24
C LYS A 44 15.92 -45.93 -2.20
N SER A 45 15.80 -44.64 -2.48
CA SER A 45 15.91 -43.62 -1.46
C SER A 45 14.59 -43.55 -0.68
N LYS A 46 14.63 -43.91 0.61
CA LYS A 46 13.53 -43.70 1.54
C LYS A 46 13.38 -42.21 1.83
N THR A 47 12.64 -41.49 1.00
CA THR A 47 12.23 -40.13 1.30
C THR A 47 11.22 -40.17 2.45
N LYS A 48 11.64 -39.73 3.64
CA LYS A 48 10.74 -39.42 4.76
C LYS A 48 9.68 -38.45 4.24
N ARG A 49 8.45 -38.95 4.13
CA ARG A 49 7.26 -38.17 3.82
C ARG A 49 7.13 -37.09 4.92
N ARG A 50 7.46 -35.83 4.61
CA ARG A 50 7.14 -34.70 5.47
C ARG A 50 5.62 -34.64 5.57
N GLU A 51 5.11 -34.71 6.79
CA GLU A 51 3.71 -34.44 7.05
C GLU A 51 3.35 -33.07 6.49
N PRO A 52 2.17 -32.92 5.86
CA PRO A 52 1.72 -31.62 5.39
C PRO A 52 1.58 -30.70 6.59
N ALA A 53 2.20 -29.54 6.55
CA ALA A 53 2.08 -28.51 7.56
C ALA A 53 0.58 -28.30 7.87
N LYS A 54 0.23 -28.47 9.14
CA LYS A 54 -1.12 -28.28 9.67
C LYS A 54 -1.57 -26.88 9.21
N LYS A 55 -2.53 -26.80 8.27
CA LYS A 55 -3.16 -25.55 7.89
C LYS A 55 -3.70 -24.92 9.16
N LEU A 56 -3.09 -23.82 9.62
CA LEU A 56 -3.73 -23.00 10.64
C LEU A 56 -5.10 -22.60 10.08
N ALA A 57 -6.14 -23.01 10.79
CA ALA A 57 -7.49 -22.56 10.50
C ALA A 57 -7.50 -21.03 10.53
N PRO A 58 -8.11 -20.35 9.55
CA PRO A 58 -8.26 -18.91 9.61
C PRO A 58 -8.99 -18.58 10.92
N ASN A 59 -8.40 -17.69 11.74
CA ASN A 59 -9.07 -17.18 12.93
C ASN A 59 -10.46 -16.71 12.52
N ALA A 60 -11.49 -17.23 13.20
CA ALA A 60 -12.87 -16.85 12.94
C ALA A 60 -12.98 -15.32 13.03
N ALA A 61 -13.24 -14.66 11.90
CA ALA A 61 -13.58 -13.27 11.87
C ALA A 61 -14.97 -13.11 12.48
N ASP A 62 -15.16 -12.13 13.36
CA ASP A 62 -16.49 -11.80 13.86
C ASP A 62 -17.37 -11.39 12.66
N PRO A 63 -18.55 -11.99 12.46
CA PRO A 63 -19.41 -11.60 11.36
C PRO A 63 -19.87 -10.16 11.57
N ILE A 64 -19.48 -9.27 10.64
CA ILE A 64 -19.99 -7.92 10.56
C ILE A 64 -21.15 -7.94 9.56
N GLU A 65 -22.20 -7.16 9.83
CA GLU A 65 -23.32 -7.02 8.90
C GLU A 65 -22.83 -6.65 7.50
N LYS A 66 -23.24 -7.44 6.51
CA LYS A 66 -22.79 -7.30 5.13
C LYS A 66 -23.02 -5.87 4.63
N GLY A 67 -21.91 -5.23 4.25
CA GLY A 67 -21.96 -3.99 3.48
C GLY A 67 -22.22 -2.70 4.26
N ASP A 68 -22.24 -2.71 5.61
CA ASP A 68 -22.38 -1.48 6.40
C ASP A 68 -21.02 -0.75 6.51
N PRO A 69 -20.79 0.38 5.79
CA PRO A 69 -19.57 1.15 5.90
C PRO A 69 -19.36 1.78 7.29
N ASP A 70 -20.41 1.92 8.11
CA ASP A 70 -20.32 2.46 9.46
C ASP A 70 -19.67 1.46 10.42
N ALA A 71 -19.62 0.17 10.04
CA ALA A 71 -18.85 -0.83 10.79
C ALA A 71 -17.36 -0.48 10.84
N LEU A 72 -16.81 0.15 9.78
CA LEU A 72 -15.44 0.65 9.74
C LEU A 72 -15.19 1.84 10.68
N ASP A 73 -16.25 2.49 11.11
CA ASP A 73 -16.18 3.69 11.97
C ASP A 73 -16.25 3.36 13.45
N LYS A 74 -16.69 2.15 13.80
CA LYS A 74 -16.69 1.67 15.19
C LYS A 74 -15.25 1.54 15.67
N ALA A 75 -14.88 2.36 16.66
CA ALA A 75 -13.53 2.33 17.21
C ALA A 75 -13.24 0.96 17.82
N ALA A 76 -12.33 0.21 17.22
CA ALA A 76 -11.83 -1.00 17.81
C ALA A 76 -10.76 -0.67 18.86
N ALA A 77 -10.83 -1.29 20.02
CA ALA A 77 -9.76 -1.22 21.00
C ALA A 77 -8.54 -1.97 20.45
N GLY A 78 -7.43 -1.24 20.19
CA GLY A 78 -6.18 -1.80 19.71
C GLY A 78 -5.99 -1.75 18.18
N MET A 79 -4.93 -2.37 17.73
CA MET A 79 -4.61 -2.47 16.29
C MET A 79 -5.46 -3.56 15.65
N VAL A 80 -6.19 -3.17 14.62
CA VAL A 80 -7.08 -4.06 13.85
C VAL A 80 -6.88 -3.78 12.36
N HIS A 81 -7.32 -4.71 11.52
CA HIS A 81 -7.48 -4.47 10.09
C HIS A 81 -8.81 -5.05 9.59
N TYR A 82 -9.24 -4.57 8.45
CA TYR A 82 -10.47 -5.00 7.80
C TYR A 82 -10.13 -5.61 6.45
N ARG A 83 -10.74 -6.75 6.16
CA ARG A 83 -10.78 -7.30 4.80
C ARG A 83 -12.06 -6.82 4.15
N LEU A 84 -11.91 -6.15 3.03
CA LEU A 84 -13.01 -5.49 2.34
C LEU A 84 -13.16 -6.06 0.95
N LYS A 85 -14.39 -6.10 0.48
CA LYS A 85 -14.70 -6.35 -0.92
C LYS A 85 -15.53 -5.17 -1.45
N ILE A 86 -15.02 -4.53 -2.49
CA ILE A 86 -15.67 -3.39 -3.12
C ILE A 86 -15.79 -3.64 -4.63
N LYS A 87 -16.62 -2.85 -5.31
CA LYS A 87 -16.70 -2.85 -6.76
C LYS A 87 -15.85 -1.73 -7.37
N ALA A 88 -15.09 -2.06 -8.41
CA ALA A 88 -14.51 -1.08 -9.33
C ALA A 88 -15.59 -0.50 -10.26
N ASN A 89 -15.26 0.56 -10.99
CA ASN A 89 -16.20 1.22 -11.92
C ASN A 89 -16.70 0.32 -13.05
N ASP A 90 -15.98 -0.75 -13.36
CA ASP A 90 -16.33 -1.77 -14.36
C ASP A 90 -17.01 -3.00 -13.74
N GLU A 91 -17.61 -2.84 -12.54
CA GLU A 91 -18.30 -3.89 -11.77
C GLU A 91 -17.38 -5.04 -11.31
N THR A 92 -16.06 -4.95 -11.54
CA THR A 92 -15.11 -5.96 -11.03
C THR A 92 -15.03 -5.87 -9.52
N SER A 93 -15.20 -7.01 -8.85
CA SER A 93 -15.00 -7.11 -7.39
C SER A 93 -13.52 -7.08 -7.05
N LEU A 94 -13.12 -6.21 -6.13
CA LEU A 94 -11.75 -6.06 -5.63
C LEU A 94 -11.70 -6.36 -4.14
N ASN A 95 -10.67 -7.10 -3.72
CA ASN A 95 -10.39 -7.30 -2.31
C ASN A 95 -9.33 -6.31 -1.85
N LEU A 96 -9.57 -5.70 -0.71
CA LEU A 96 -8.71 -4.73 -0.05
C LEU A 96 -8.45 -5.17 1.38
N VAL A 97 -7.27 -4.84 1.90
CA VAL A 97 -6.98 -4.97 3.34
C VAL A 97 -6.71 -3.59 3.88
N TYR A 98 -7.59 -3.10 4.75
CA TYR A 98 -7.51 -1.76 5.31
C TYR A 98 -7.10 -1.79 6.78
N TYR A 99 -6.03 -1.10 7.10
CA TYR A 99 -5.52 -0.87 8.44
C TYR A 99 -5.84 0.58 8.82
N PRO A 100 -6.84 0.84 9.68
CA PRO A 100 -7.10 2.19 10.19
C PRO A 100 -5.88 2.75 10.90
N ALA A 101 -5.68 4.06 10.86
CA ALA A 101 -4.59 4.69 11.60
C ALA A 101 -4.68 4.40 13.10
N PHE A 102 -3.52 4.08 13.70
CA PHE A 102 -3.44 3.85 15.14
C PHE A 102 -2.42 4.81 15.78
N PRO A 103 -2.76 5.48 16.86
CA PRO A 103 -4.07 5.47 17.56
C PRO A 103 -5.16 6.22 16.76
N ALA A 104 -6.41 5.78 16.92
CA ALA A 104 -7.57 6.32 16.18
C ALA A 104 -7.78 7.84 16.34
N ARG A 105 -7.29 8.44 17.44
CA ARG A 105 -7.33 9.89 17.70
C ARG A 105 -6.60 10.75 16.65
N LEU A 106 -5.75 10.14 15.80
CA LEU A 106 -5.10 10.86 14.71
C LEU A 106 -6.13 11.45 13.73
N GLY A 107 -7.23 10.72 13.44
CA GLY A 107 -8.35 11.21 12.64
C GLY A 107 -7.90 11.93 11.37
N THR A 108 -8.33 13.17 11.19
CA THR A 108 -7.97 14.03 10.04
C THR A 108 -6.47 14.37 9.93
N ASN A 109 -5.65 14.00 10.89
CA ASN A 109 -4.18 14.17 10.83
C ASN A 109 -3.45 12.89 10.39
N ALA A 110 -4.14 11.75 10.32
CA ALA A 110 -3.53 10.49 9.98
C ALA A 110 -3.02 10.47 8.53
N PRO A 111 -1.72 10.25 8.29
CA PRO A 111 -1.22 9.99 6.94
C PRO A 111 -1.71 8.63 6.47
N VAL A 112 -1.74 8.42 5.15
CA VAL A 112 -2.21 7.16 4.57
C VAL A 112 -1.23 6.65 3.51
N ILE A 113 -1.08 5.32 3.42
CA ILE A 113 -0.27 4.65 2.42
C ILE A 113 -1.11 3.62 1.69
N MET A 114 -1.15 3.70 0.36
CA MET A 114 -1.69 2.65 -0.51
C MET A 114 -0.55 1.76 -0.99
N MET A 115 -0.68 0.44 -0.80
CA MET A 115 0.33 -0.56 -1.14
C MET A 115 -0.18 -1.50 -2.22
N VAL A 116 0.66 -1.77 -3.23
CA VAL A 116 0.34 -2.60 -4.39
C VAL A 116 1.41 -3.66 -4.56
N HIS A 117 0.96 -4.92 -4.59
CA HIS A 117 1.80 -6.09 -4.67
C HIS A 117 2.41 -6.32 -6.07
N GLU A 118 3.39 -7.21 -6.12
CA GLU A 118 4.03 -7.71 -7.33
C GLU A 118 3.08 -8.66 -8.10
N LYS A 119 3.32 -8.84 -9.39
CA LYS A 119 2.59 -9.78 -10.25
C LYS A 119 2.61 -11.20 -9.67
N GLU A 120 1.49 -11.93 -9.85
CA GLU A 120 1.28 -13.30 -9.36
C GLU A 120 1.30 -13.44 -7.82
N ARG A 121 1.26 -12.31 -7.11
CA ARG A 121 1.25 -12.24 -5.65
C ARG A 121 -0.07 -11.63 -5.14
N SER A 122 -0.06 -11.10 -3.93
CA SER A 122 -1.26 -10.52 -3.32
C SER A 122 -0.92 -9.55 -2.18
N SER A 123 -1.93 -8.86 -1.66
CA SER A 123 -1.84 -8.02 -0.47
C SER A 123 -1.27 -8.76 0.76
N ARG A 124 -1.37 -10.10 0.80
CA ARG A 124 -0.79 -10.93 1.88
C ARG A 124 0.71 -10.76 2.04
N ASP A 125 1.42 -10.36 1.00
CA ASP A 125 2.85 -10.07 1.08
C ASP A 125 3.17 -9.00 2.12
N PHE A 126 2.26 -8.06 2.32
CA PHE A 126 2.40 -7.01 3.33
C PHE A 126 1.95 -7.45 4.73
N GLU A 127 1.32 -8.62 4.84
CA GLU A 127 0.90 -9.24 6.10
C GLU A 127 1.93 -10.25 6.63
N GLU A 128 2.81 -10.78 5.73
CA GLU A 128 3.79 -11.79 6.10
C GLU A 128 4.76 -11.27 7.17
N PRO A 129 5.01 -12.07 8.23
CA PRO A 129 5.88 -11.66 9.33
C PRO A 129 7.31 -11.40 8.89
N ILE A 130 7.84 -10.23 9.16
CA ILE A 130 9.23 -9.83 8.90
C ILE A 130 10.01 -9.92 10.22
N ALA A 131 11.15 -10.61 10.20
CA ALA A 131 11.95 -10.86 11.40
C ALA A 131 12.39 -9.56 12.09
N GLU A 132 12.89 -8.61 11.33
CA GLU A 132 13.37 -7.30 11.78
C GLU A 132 12.26 -6.44 12.38
N LEU A 133 11.01 -6.67 12.00
CA LEU A 133 9.83 -5.97 12.50
C LEU A 133 9.16 -6.71 13.68
N LYS A 134 9.92 -7.50 14.45
CA LYS A 134 9.40 -8.28 15.58
C LYS A 134 8.25 -9.21 15.17
N LYS A 135 8.36 -9.80 13.99
CA LYS A 135 7.35 -10.66 13.37
C LYS A 135 6.02 -9.95 13.04
N GLN A 136 6.01 -8.64 12.88
CA GLN A 136 4.89 -7.94 12.27
C GLN A 136 5.00 -7.99 10.75
N GLY A 137 3.88 -7.98 10.05
CA GLY A 137 3.83 -7.70 8.63
C GLY A 137 4.14 -6.22 8.36
N PHE A 138 4.56 -5.89 7.14
CA PHE A 138 4.95 -4.53 6.81
C PHE A 138 3.78 -3.54 6.94
N ALA A 139 2.57 -3.93 6.56
CA ALA A 139 1.37 -3.09 6.71
C ALA A 139 1.03 -2.81 8.19
N GLU A 140 1.09 -3.85 9.05
CA GLU A 140 0.89 -3.70 10.50
C GLU A 140 1.98 -2.82 11.12
N HIS A 141 3.22 -2.95 10.67
CA HIS A 141 4.31 -2.08 11.11
C HIS A 141 4.03 -0.62 10.78
N MET A 142 3.64 -0.30 9.54
CA MET A 142 3.29 1.07 9.16
C MET A 142 2.09 1.60 9.95
N GLN A 143 1.08 0.76 10.24
CA GLN A 143 -0.03 1.11 11.13
C GLN A 143 0.49 1.49 12.54
N SER A 144 1.42 0.71 13.10
CA SER A 144 2.01 0.99 14.42
C SER A 144 2.77 2.33 14.47
N LEU A 145 3.25 2.79 13.32
CA LEU A 145 3.89 4.11 13.14
C LEU A 145 2.88 5.24 12.92
N GLY A 146 1.58 4.97 12.96
CA GLY A 146 0.52 5.98 12.88
C GLY A 146 -0.02 6.23 11.46
N TYR A 147 0.28 5.38 10.49
CA TYR A 147 -0.30 5.47 9.17
C TYR A 147 -1.62 4.68 9.09
N ALA A 148 -2.60 5.18 8.36
CA ALA A 148 -3.60 4.31 7.76
C ALA A 148 -2.94 3.59 6.58
N VAL A 149 -3.26 2.30 6.37
CA VAL A 149 -2.68 1.52 5.27
C VAL A 149 -3.78 0.83 4.49
N LEU A 150 -3.71 0.89 3.17
CA LEU A 150 -4.58 0.16 2.26
C LEU A 150 -3.73 -0.73 1.36
N ALA A 151 -3.77 -2.03 1.56
CA ALA A 151 -3.17 -3.02 0.66
C ALA A 151 -4.24 -3.51 -0.33
N VAL A 152 -3.92 -3.49 -1.62
CA VAL A 152 -4.85 -3.77 -2.71
C VAL A 152 -4.54 -5.12 -3.33
N ASP A 153 -5.52 -6.03 -3.43
CA ASP A 153 -5.46 -7.18 -4.33
C ASP A 153 -5.95 -6.73 -5.70
N LEU A 154 -5.04 -6.72 -6.67
CA LEU A 154 -5.37 -6.41 -8.06
C LEU A 154 -6.30 -7.49 -8.64
N ARG A 155 -7.09 -7.14 -9.66
CA ARG A 155 -7.92 -8.12 -10.39
C ARG A 155 -7.08 -9.32 -10.83
N GLY A 156 -7.63 -10.51 -10.68
CA GLY A 156 -6.95 -11.76 -11.03
C GLY A 156 -5.88 -12.21 -10.04
N HIS A 157 -5.69 -11.51 -8.93
CA HIS A 157 -4.72 -11.84 -7.90
C HIS A 157 -5.39 -12.06 -6.53
N GLY A 158 -4.63 -12.61 -5.59
CA GLY A 158 -5.08 -12.83 -4.22
C GLY A 158 -6.35 -13.67 -4.14
N ALA A 159 -7.38 -13.13 -3.50
CA ALA A 159 -8.70 -13.77 -3.42
C ALA A 159 -9.51 -13.64 -4.74
N ASN A 160 -9.04 -12.87 -5.71
CA ASN A 160 -9.66 -12.64 -7.01
C ASN A 160 -9.04 -13.49 -8.14
N VAL A 161 -8.45 -14.65 -7.84
CA VAL A 161 -7.70 -15.47 -8.81
C VAL A 161 -8.52 -15.79 -10.04
N ARG A 162 -7.99 -15.43 -11.22
CA ARG A 162 -8.48 -15.85 -12.54
C ARG A 162 -7.48 -16.80 -13.19
N LYS A 163 -7.95 -17.64 -14.16
CA LYS A 163 -7.11 -18.65 -14.80
C LYS A 163 -5.93 -18.07 -15.58
N ALA A 164 -6.09 -16.93 -16.20
CA ALA A 164 -5.03 -16.22 -16.92
C ALA A 164 -5.39 -14.74 -17.03
N LEU A 165 -4.39 -13.88 -16.94
CA LEU A 165 -4.49 -12.44 -17.17
C LEU A 165 -4.03 -12.13 -18.59
N THR A 166 -4.80 -11.33 -19.30
CA THR A 166 -4.44 -10.80 -20.61
C THR A 166 -3.69 -9.47 -20.47
N PRO A 167 -2.96 -9.00 -21.49
CA PRO A 167 -2.38 -7.66 -21.48
C PRO A 167 -3.42 -6.55 -21.26
N GLN A 168 -4.69 -6.79 -21.66
CA GLN A 168 -5.79 -5.86 -21.44
C GLN A 168 -6.15 -5.76 -19.95
N ASP A 169 -6.16 -6.90 -19.23
CA ASP A 169 -6.45 -6.91 -17.79
C ASP A 169 -5.46 -6.03 -17.01
N TRP A 170 -4.17 -6.04 -17.40
CA TRP A 170 -3.15 -5.19 -16.78
C TRP A 170 -3.44 -3.70 -16.95
N ARG A 171 -3.93 -3.28 -18.13
CA ARG A 171 -4.32 -1.88 -18.36
C ARG A 171 -5.52 -1.49 -17.52
N LEU A 172 -6.47 -2.41 -17.34
CA LEU A 172 -7.66 -2.19 -16.51
C LEU A 172 -7.33 -2.08 -15.00
N MET A 173 -6.19 -2.62 -14.53
CA MET A 173 -5.76 -2.51 -13.14
C MET A 173 -5.49 -1.06 -12.69
N VAL A 174 -5.26 -0.13 -13.61
CA VAL A 174 -5.25 1.31 -13.29
C VAL A 174 -6.59 1.74 -12.70
N GLY A 175 -7.70 1.17 -13.23
CA GLY A 175 -9.05 1.36 -12.69
C GLY A 175 -9.25 0.75 -11.32
N ASP A 176 -8.57 -0.38 -11.02
CA ASP A 176 -8.60 -0.99 -9.67
C ASP A 176 -7.97 -0.05 -8.63
N LEU A 177 -6.83 0.56 -8.97
CA LEU A 177 -6.19 1.55 -8.10
C LEU A 177 -7.05 2.80 -7.94
N GLN A 178 -7.79 3.19 -8.99
CA GLN A 178 -8.72 4.30 -8.89
C GLN A 178 -9.88 3.99 -7.94
N ALA A 179 -10.42 2.76 -7.96
CA ALA A 179 -11.45 2.33 -7.02
C ALA A 179 -10.92 2.26 -5.58
N ALA A 180 -9.69 1.76 -5.39
CA ALA A 180 -9.01 1.78 -4.09
C ALA A 180 -8.79 3.21 -3.57
N TYR A 181 -8.43 4.15 -4.45
CA TYR A 181 -8.33 5.56 -4.10
C TYR A 181 -9.71 6.16 -3.72
N GLN A 182 -10.79 5.83 -4.41
CA GLN A 182 -12.14 6.26 -4.05
C GLN A 182 -12.54 5.78 -2.65
N PHE A 183 -12.16 4.55 -2.27
CA PHE A 183 -12.31 4.08 -0.89
C PHE A 183 -11.57 4.99 0.09
N LEU A 184 -10.33 5.40 -0.21
CA LEU A 184 -9.58 6.33 0.65
C LEU A 184 -10.24 7.71 0.71
N VAL A 185 -10.87 8.20 -0.38
CA VAL A 185 -11.67 9.43 -0.40
C VAL A 185 -12.86 9.32 0.55
N ASP A 186 -13.58 8.19 0.55
CA ASP A 186 -14.68 7.95 1.51
C ASP A 186 -14.17 8.00 2.96
N ARG A 187 -13.05 7.32 3.26
CA ARG A 187 -12.45 7.36 4.62
C ARG A 187 -11.98 8.76 5.01
N HIS A 188 -11.41 9.50 4.06
CA HIS A 188 -11.02 10.90 4.27
C HIS A 188 -12.23 11.77 4.62
N ASN A 189 -13.30 11.70 3.83
CA ASN A 189 -14.51 12.50 4.04
C ASN A 189 -15.21 12.18 5.37
N ARG A 190 -15.03 10.96 5.89
CA ARG A 190 -15.47 10.56 7.24
C ARG A 190 -14.48 10.96 8.36
N GLY A 191 -13.43 11.71 8.04
CA GLY A 191 -12.45 12.21 9.02
C GLY A 191 -11.53 11.14 9.60
N LYS A 192 -11.34 9.98 8.92
CA LYS A 192 -10.54 8.86 9.42
C LYS A 192 -9.07 8.91 9.01
N LEU A 193 -8.75 9.71 8.00
CA LEU A 193 -7.40 9.93 7.47
C LEU A 193 -7.30 11.27 6.74
N ASN A 194 -6.08 11.63 6.28
CA ASN A 194 -5.84 12.85 5.51
C ASN A 194 -5.18 12.51 4.15
N LEU A 195 -5.93 12.65 3.06
CA LEU A 195 -5.42 12.43 1.71
C LEU A 195 -4.33 13.42 1.30
N ALA A 196 -4.30 14.63 1.86
CA ALA A 196 -3.17 15.55 1.61
C ALA A 196 -1.82 14.99 2.12
N LYS A 197 -1.85 13.86 2.85
CA LYS A 197 -0.71 13.09 3.32
C LYS A 197 -0.73 11.66 2.75
N LEU A 198 -1.13 11.52 1.48
CA LEU A 198 -1.14 10.22 0.78
C LEU A 198 0.25 9.85 0.30
N GLY A 199 0.72 8.67 0.68
CA GLY A 199 1.84 7.98 0.07
C GLY A 199 1.34 6.76 -0.73
N VAL A 200 2.09 6.38 -1.76
CA VAL A 200 1.81 5.16 -2.52
C VAL A 200 3.08 4.32 -2.63
N MET A 201 2.95 3.01 -2.49
CA MET A 201 4.04 2.07 -2.63
C MET A 201 3.65 0.95 -3.58
N GLY A 202 4.54 0.60 -4.51
CA GLY A 202 4.40 -0.55 -5.39
C GLY A 202 5.64 -1.43 -5.40
N VAL A 203 5.44 -2.72 -5.66
CA VAL A 203 6.50 -3.74 -5.70
C VAL A 203 6.47 -4.45 -7.05
N GLY A 204 7.62 -4.67 -7.68
CA GLY A 204 7.73 -5.33 -8.99
C GLY A 204 6.91 -4.62 -10.06
N GLU A 205 6.06 -5.36 -10.79
CA GLU A 205 5.11 -4.79 -11.75
C GLU A 205 4.09 -3.84 -11.08
N GLY A 206 3.76 -4.09 -9.81
CA GLY A 206 2.93 -3.17 -9.02
C GLY A 206 3.56 -1.79 -8.88
N ALA A 207 4.90 -1.69 -8.88
CA ALA A 207 5.61 -0.41 -8.90
C ALA A 207 5.37 0.36 -10.20
N ASN A 208 5.41 -0.31 -11.35
CA ASN A 208 5.09 0.31 -12.64
C ASN A 208 3.63 0.73 -12.71
N LEU A 209 2.73 -0.10 -12.16
CA LEU A 209 1.29 0.16 -12.16
C LEU A 209 0.93 1.40 -11.31
N VAL A 210 1.46 1.53 -10.09
CA VAL A 210 1.20 2.73 -9.27
C VAL A 210 1.75 3.99 -9.91
N ALA A 211 2.91 3.90 -10.58
CA ALA A 211 3.47 5.03 -11.32
C ALA A 211 2.61 5.41 -12.53
N ALA A 212 2.08 4.42 -13.26
CA ALA A 212 1.15 4.66 -14.36
C ALA A 212 -0.16 5.29 -13.85
N TRP A 213 -0.76 4.74 -12.79
CA TRP A 213 -1.96 5.30 -12.17
C TRP A 213 -1.75 6.76 -11.74
N ALA A 214 -0.65 7.06 -11.07
CA ALA A 214 -0.36 8.42 -10.63
C ALA A 214 -0.25 9.42 -11.78
N ASN A 215 0.08 8.96 -12.98
CA ASN A 215 0.20 9.78 -14.18
C ASN A 215 -1.10 9.86 -15.02
N THR A 216 -2.19 9.21 -14.59
CA THR A 216 -3.49 9.29 -15.27
C THR A 216 -4.31 10.51 -14.81
N PRO A 217 -5.22 11.04 -15.64
CA PRO A 217 -6.22 11.99 -15.19
C PRO A 217 -7.09 11.38 -14.07
N GLY A 218 -7.17 12.05 -12.94
CA GLY A 218 -7.87 11.52 -11.75
C GLY A 218 -7.04 10.59 -10.85
N GLY A 219 -5.86 10.15 -11.29
CA GLY A 219 -4.83 9.61 -10.40
C GLY A 219 -4.36 10.67 -9.41
N GLY A 220 -3.78 10.26 -8.27
CA GLY A 220 -3.46 11.15 -7.14
C GLY A 220 -2.63 12.40 -7.46
N VAL A 221 -2.07 12.52 -8.68
CA VAL A 221 -1.21 13.65 -9.12
C VAL A 221 -1.93 14.65 -10.02
N SER A 222 -3.04 14.28 -10.67
CA SER A 222 -3.72 15.15 -11.62
C SER A 222 -5.11 15.56 -11.18
N GLY A 223 -5.26 16.84 -10.85
CA GLY A 223 -6.56 17.49 -10.71
C GLY A 223 -6.46 18.89 -11.28
N GLU A 224 -7.26 19.23 -12.27
CA GLU A 224 -7.38 20.61 -12.71
C GLU A 224 -7.82 21.49 -11.54
N GLY A 225 -6.97 22.44 -11.16
CA GLY A 225 -7.26 23.40 -10.10
C GLY A 225 -7.11 22.89 -8.66
N ARG A 226 -6.60 21.68 -8.42
CA ARG A 226 -6.33 21.14 -7.07
C ARG A 226 -4.87 20.77 -6.89
N THR A 227 -4.38 20.95 -5.67
CA THR A 227 -3.13 20.33 -5.22
C THR A 227 -3.28 18.82 -5.28
N SER A 228 -2.30 18.14 -5.85
CA SER A 228 -2.23 16.67 -5.86
C SER A 228 -2.37 16.11 -4.43
N ASP A 229 -3.20 15.09 -4.25
CA ASP A 229 -3.28 14.35 -2.99
C ASP A 229 -2.03 13.50 -2.78
N LEU A 230 -1.38 13.02 -3.85
CA LEU A 230 -0.19 12.19 -3.76
C LEU A 230 1.03 13.01 -3.32
N GLY A 231 1.46 12.77 -2.09
CA GLY A 231 2.58 13.46 -1.45
C GLY A 231 3.93 12.78 -1.65
N ALA A 232 3.97 11.46 -1.90
CA ALA A 232 5.20 10.70 -2.11
C ALA A 232 4.93 9.32 -2.71
N MET A 233 5.94 8.75 -3.39
CA MET A 233 5.86 7.41 -3.98
C MET A 233 7.13 6.60 -3.71
N VAL A 234 6.95 5.31 -3.39
CA VAL A 234 8.02 4.32 -3.22
C VAL A 234 7.85 3.22 -4.26
N LEU A 235 8.89 2.95 -5.03
CA LEU A 235 8.93 1.91 -6.05
C LEU A 235 10.03 0.89 -5.71
N VAL A 236 9.62 -0.32 -5.35
CA VAL A 236 10.53 -1.42 -4.99
C VAL A 236 10.69 -2.33 -6.20
N SER A 237 11.90 -2.46 -6.70
CA SER A 237 12.26 -3.29 -7.85
C SER A 237 11.37 -3.06 -9.09
N PRO A 238 11.16 -1.81 -9.55
CA PRO A 238 10.38 -1.56 -10.77
C PRO A 238 11.06 -2.15 -11.99
N LEU A 239 10.26 -2.60 -12.98
CA LEU A 239 10.74 -3.18 -14.22
C LEU A 239 10.94 -2.11 -15.29
N ALA A 240 11.76 -2.40 -16.32
CA ALA A 240 11.89 -1.53 -17.50
C ALA A 240 10.53 -1.30 -18.18
N ASP A 241 9.77 -2.39 -18.34
CA ASP A 241 8.37 -2.42 -18.78
C ASP A 241 7.60 -3.36 -17.88
N GLY A 242 6.73 -2.80 -17.05
CA GLY A 242 5.81 -3.53 -16.20
C GLY A 242 4.47 -3.67 -16.89
N SER A 243 4.31 -4.72 -17.71
CA SER A 243 3.05 -5.08 -18.38
C SER A 243 2.45 -3.94 -19.25
N GLY A 244 3.31 -3.25 -19.99
CA GLY A 244 2.96 -2.13 -20.88
C GLY A 244 3.13 -0.75 -20.25
N PHE A 245 3.64 -0.67 -19.02
CA PHE A 245 3.96 0.59 -18.36
C PHE A 245 5.48 0.81 -18.32
N VAL A 246 5.99 1.54 -19.28
CA VAL A 246 7.44 1.81 -19.45
C VAL A 246 7.93 2.76 -18.36
N LEU A 247 8.84 2.27 -17.50
CA LEU A 247 9.34 3.01 -16.34
C LEU A 247 9.89 4.39 -16.71
N ARG A 248 10.71 4.49 -17.75
CA ARG A 248 11.32 5.76 -18.18
C ARG A 248 10.28 6.83 -18.55
N GLN A 249 9.19 6.42 -19.18
CA GLN A 249 8.12 7.36 -19.57
C GLN A 249 7.41 7.93 -18.35
N VAL A 250 7.00 7.05 -17.42
CA VAL A 250 6.29 7.49 -16.22
C VAL A 250 7.20 8.29 -15.28
N MET A 251 8.49 7.93 -15.15
CA MET A 251 9.44 8.67 -14.32
C MET A 251 9.72 10.07 -14.85
N SER A 252 9.80 10.26 -16.16
CA SER A 252 9.99 11.60 -16.75
C SER A 252 8.86 12.57 -16.40
N ALA A 253 7.64 12.06 -16.23
CA ALA A 253 6.47 12.84 -15.86
C ALA A 253 6.34 13.06 -14.34
N LEU A 254 6.71 12.09 -13.53
CA LEU A 254 6.48 12.10 -12.08
C LEU A 254 7.63 12.71 -11.28
N ALA A 255 8.89 12.48 -11.68
CA ALA A 255 10.06 12.93 -10.92
C ALA A 255 10.10 14.45 -10.63
N PRO A 256 9.61 15.35 -11.52
CA PRO A 256 9.53 16.77 -11.22
C PRO A 256 8.32 17.17 -10.34
N ARG A 257 7.40 16.25 -10.05
CA ARG A 257 6.10 16.59 -9.44
C ARG A 257 5.91 16.10 -8.02
N ILE A 258 6.50 14.96 -7.70
CA ILE A 258 6.34 14.31 -6.39
C ILE A 258 7.67 13.75 -5.88
N PRO A 259 7.88 13.68 -4.56
CA PRO A 259 8.99 12.94 -3.96
C PRO A 259 8.94 11.46 -4.33
N LEU A 260 10.07 10.94 -4.83
CA LEU A 260 10.23 9.56 -5.28
C LEU A 260 11.36 8.86 -4.53
N LEU A 261 11.12 7.62 -4.11
CA LEU A 261 12.13 6.67 -3.67
C LEU A 261 12.07 5.43 -4.57
N LEU A 262 13.11 5.21 -5.38
CA LEU A 262 13.28 3.99 -6.16
C LEU A 262 14.30 3.09 -5.45
N MET A 263 14.01 1.80 -5.39
CA MET A 263 14.85 0.82 -4.71
C MET A 263 15.03 -0.43 -5.57
N ALA A 264 16.25 -0.98 -5.58
CA ALA A 264 16.57 -2.24 -6.24
C ALA A 264 17.73 -2.95 -5.54
N GLY A 265 17.81 -4.27 -5.68
CA GLY A 265 19.03 -5.00 -5.41
C GLY A 265 20.10 -4.64 -6.44
N GLU A 266 21.34 -4.40 -6.02
CA GLU A 266 22.41 -3.98 -6.94
C GLU A 266 22.73 -5.06 -7.98
N ARG A 267 22.56 -6.33 -7.60
CA ARG A 267 22.75 -7.52 -8.44
C ARG A 267 21.42 -8.16 -8.89
N ASP A 268 20.29 -7.44 -8.74
CA ASP A 268 19.01 -7.89 -9.26
C ASP A 268 19.00 -7.81 -10.79
N ALA A 269 19.00 -8.98 -11.46
CA ALA A 269 19.07 -9.09 -12.92
C ALA A 269 17.86 -8.46 -13.65
N ILE A 270 16.75 -8.18 -12.94
CA ILE A 270 15.52 -7.69 -13.53
C ILE A 270 15.40 -6.17 -13.38
N SER A 271 15.63 -5.64 -12.18
CA SER A 271 15.33 -4.23 -11.87
C SER A 271 16.57 -3.33 -11.72
N ALA A 272 17.78 -3.88 -11.51
CA ALA A 272 18.96 -3.04 -11.28
C ALA A 272 19.25 -2.10 -12.46
N ASP A 273 19.32 -2.62 -13.68
CA ASP A 273 19.61 -1.80 -14.86
C ASP A 273 18.48 -0.82 -15.22
N PRO A 274 17.20 -1.21 -15.22
CA PRO A 274 16.09 -0.26 -15.34
C PRO A 274 16.15 0.91 -14.35
N VAL A 275 16.44 0.64 -13.08
CA VAL A 275 16.56 1.66 -12.05
C VAL A 275 17.78 2.55 -12.27
N ARG A 276 18.94 1.99 -12.64
CA ARG A 276 20.13 2.77 -13.04
C ARG A 276 19.83 3.70 -14.22
N ALA A 277 19.11 3.20 -15.23
CA ALA A 277 18.79 3.97 -16.44
C ALA A 277 17.87 5.18 -16.15
N VAL A 278 17.01 5.12 -15.15
CA VAL A 278 16.11 6.22 -14.78
C VAL A 278 16.68 7.10 -13.65
N ARG A 279 17.73 6.67 -12.96
CA ARG A 279 18.36 7.44 -11.87
C ARG A 279 18.63 8.91 -12.22
N PRO A 280 19.21 9.26 -13.39
CA PRO A 280 19.46 10.65 -13.74
C PRO A 280 18.18 11.49 -13.89
N LEU A 281 17.04 10.86 -14.22
CA LEU A 281 15.74 11.54 -14.28
C LEU A 281 15.17 11.79 -12.88
N VAL A 282 15.33 10.80 -11.97
CA VAL A 282 14.78 10.83 -10.62
C VAL A 282 15.57 11.79 -9.73
N GLU A 283 16.91 11.70 -9.74
CA GLU A 283 17.78 12.51 -8.86
C GLU A 283 18.06 13.90 -9.41
N ARG A 284 17.54 14.24 -10.60
CA ARG A 284 17.72 15.57 -11.17
C ARG A 284 17.04 16.63 -10.30
N PRO A 285 17.76 17.63 -9.80
CA PRO A 285 17.14 18.70 -9.05
C PRO A 285 16.24 19.53 -9.98
N VAL A 286 14.93 19.37 -9.82
CA VAL A 286 13.93 20.19 -10.51
C VAL A 286 13.13 20.91 -9.43
N GLY A 287 13.16 22.24 -9.44
CA GLY A 287 12.31 23.05 -8.58
C GLY A 287 12.51 22.87 -7.06
N GLY A 288 13.70 22.44 -6.62
CA GLY A 288 14.02 22.30 -5.18
C GLY A 288 13.61 20.98 -4.54
N MET A 289 13.09 20.01 -5.28
CA MET A 289 12.80 18.68 -4.74
C MET A 289 14.08 17.86 -4.54
N LYS A 290 14.84 18.14 -3.49
CA LYS A 290 16.01 17.34 -3.04
C LYS A 290 15.64 15.97 -2.44
N GLN A 291 14.35 15.61 -2.46
CA GLN A 291 13.84 14.43 -1.76
C GLN A 291 13.82 13.17 -2.63
N ASN A 292 14.01 13.31 -3.94
CA ASN A 292 14.08 12.17 -4.85
C ASN A 292 15.37 11.39 -4.62
N ARG A 293 15.26 10.07 -4.44
CA ARG A 293 16.38 9.17 -4.16
C ARG A 293 16.26 7.87 -4.93
N VAL A 294 17.42 7.33 -5.28
CA VAL A 294 17.57 5.97 -5.81
C VAL A 294 18.52 5.22 -4.89
N GLU A 295 18.02 4.17 -4.24
CA GLU A 295 18.76 3.36 -3.28
C GLU A 295 19.04 1.98 -3.87
N PHE A 296 20.31 1.56 -3.85
CA PHE A 296 20.71 0.21 -4.19
C PHE A 296 21.17 -0.53 -2.94
N PHE A 297 20.75 -1.78 -2.83
CA PHE A 297 21.14 -2.68 -1.75
C PHE A 297 22.10 -3.75 -2.31
N ASP A 298 23.13 -4.10 -1.57
CA ASP A 298 24.08 -5.17 -1.94
C ASP A 298 23.41 -6.55 -1.89
N SER A 299 22.51 -6.78 -2.83
CA SER A 299 21.62 -7.93 -2.87
C SER A 299 21.26 -8.29 -4.32
N SER A 300 20.94 -9.56 -4.56
CA SER A 300 20.34 -10.06 -5.81
C SER A 300 18.82 -10.25 -5.68
N LEU A 301 18.23 -9.84 -4.56
CA LEU A 301 16.81 -10.01 -4.30
C LEU A 301 15.99 -9.05 -5.17
N HIS A 302 14.84 -9.56 -5.66
CA HIS A 302 13.88 -8.83 -6.48
C HIS A 302 12.55 -8.67 -5.76
N GLY A 303 11.85 -7.58 -6.04
CA GLY A 303 10.45 -7.37 -5.69
C GLY A 303 10.16 -7.56 -4.20
N TYR A 304 9.19 -8.38 -3.92
CA TYR A 304 8.77 -8.69 -2.55
C TYR A 304 9.90 -9.29 -1.70
N LYS A 305 10.77 -10.12 -2.28
CA LYS A 305 11.89 -10.71 -1.53
C LYS A 305 12.87 -9.63 -1.03
N LEU A 306 13.07 -8.57 -1.81
CA LEU A 306 13.88 -7.43 -1.37
C LEU A 306 13.24 -6.73 -0.16
N LEU A 307 11.92 -6.49 -0.19
CA LEU A 307 11.19 -5.92 0.93
C LEU A 307 11.28 -6.80 2.19
N TRP A 308 11.19 -8.10 2.02
CA TRP A 308 11.04 -9.05 3.14
C TRP A 308 12.37 -9.50 3.75
N LEU A 309 13.43 -9.65 2.94
CA LEU A 309 14.71 -10.24 3.36
C LEU A 309 15.86 -9.24 3.48
N GLU A 310 15.70 -8.00 2.98
CA GLU A 310 16.73 -6.97 3.12
C GLU A 310 16.39 -6.04 4.31
N PRO A 311 17.11 -6.17 5.44
CA PRO A 311 16.75 -5.47 6.68
C PRO A 311 16.69 -3.94 6.56
N LYS A 312 17.53 -3.36 5.71
CA LYS A 312 17.60 -1.90 5.52
C LYS A 312 16.35 -1.35 4.83
N VAL A 313 15.70 -2.12 3.97
CA VAL A 313 14.51 -1.69 3.24
C VAL A 313 13.37 -1.34 4.18
N THR A 314 13.16 -2.16 5.23
CA THR A 314 12.10 -1.95 6.23
C THR A 314 12.30 -0.70 7.08
N SER A 315 13.49 -0.13 7.10
CA SER A 315 13.78 1.13 7.80
C SER A 315 13.79 2.35 6.86
N VAL A 316 14.23 2.16 5.62
CA VAL A 316 14.33 3.25 4.62
C VAL A 316 12.95 3.75 4.20
N ILE A 317 12.00 2.84 3.96
CA ILE A 317 10.65 3.20 3.50
C ILE A 317 9.89 4.04 4.55
N PRO A 318 9.77 3.62 5.83
CA PRO A 318 9.11 4.43 6.84
C PRO A 318 9.75 5.81 7.01
N LYS A 319 11.08 5.88 7.02
CA LYS A 319 11.81 7.16 7.14
C LYS A 319 11.55 8.10 5.97
N PHE A 320 11.44 7.56 4.75
CA PHE A 320 11.09 8.35 3.58
C PHE A 320 9.67 8.92 3.69
N PHE A 321 8.68 8.09 4.01
CA PHE A 321 7.30 8.56 4.20
C PHE A 321 7.16 9.50 5.40
N GLU A 322 7.92 9.28 6.47
CA GLU A 322 7.93 10.20 7.61
C GLU A 322 8.32 11.62 7.19
N THR A 323 9.41 11.75 6.44
CA THR A 323 9.93 13.07 6.04
C THR A 323 9.14 13.72 4.92
N THR A 324 8.50 12.93 4.05
CA THR A 324 7.83 13.45 2.84
C THR A 324 6.35 13.72 3.03
N ILE A 325 5.65 12.93 3.86
CA ILE A 325 4.20 13.07 4.06
C ILE A 325 3.79 13.26 5.52
N LYS A 326 4.38 12.52 6.47
CA LYS A 326 3.92 12.55 7.85
C LYS A 326 4.28 13.87 8.55
N LEU A 327 5.53 14.30 8.43
CA LEU A 327 6.04 15.55 9.02
C LEU A 327 5.81 16.78 8.13
N LYS A 328 5.25 16.60 6.92
CA LYS A 328 4.90 17.72 6.05
C LYS A 328 3.98 18.67 6.82
N ALA A 329 4.28 19.97 6.78
CA ALA A 329 3.41 20.99 7.35
C ALA A 329 1.96 20.78 6.93
N THR A 330 1.06 20.83 7.89
CA THR A 330 -0.33 20.44 7.68
C THR A 330 -1.00 21.32 6.64
N THR A 331 -1.26 20.75 5.46
CA THR A 331 -2.34 21.26 4.64
C THR A 331 -3.63 21.05 5.42
N PRO A 332 -4.47 22.07 5.64
CA PRO A 332 -5.73 21.91 6.33
C PRO A 332 -6.53 20.74 5.73
N TRP A 333 -7.15 19.95 6.58
CA TRP A 333 -8.06 18.90 6.11
C TRP A 333 -9.28 19.56 5.46
N GLU A 334 -9.57 19.18 4.23
CA GLU A 334 -10.72 19.65 3.47
C GLU A 334 -11.41 18.45 2.83
N PRO A 335 -12.75 18.35 2.87
CA PRO A 335 -13.45 17.24 2.25
C PRO A 335 -13.14 17.18 0.75
N ARG A 336 -13.12 15.96 0.21
CA ARG A 336 -12.97 15.71 -1.22
C ARG A 336 -14.35 15.46 -1.83
N TYR A 337 -14.57 15.99 -3.02
CA TYR A 337 -15.79 15.63 -3.75
C TYR A 337 -15.65 14.19 -4.25
N ASN A 338 -16.53 13.34 -3.78
CA ASN A 338 -16.63 11.97 -4.26
C ASN A 338 -17.79 11.91 -5.24
N LEU A 339 -17.47 11.80 -6.53
CA LEU A 339 -18.48 11.69 -7.58
C LEU A 339 -19.09 10.30 -7.68
N THR A 340 -18.39 9.27 -7.21
CA THR A 340 -18.82 7.88 -7.27
C THR A 340 -18.77 7.27 -5.86
N PRO A 341 -19.92 6.98 -5.24
CA PRO A 341 -19.96 6.28 -3.96
C PRO A 341 -19.29 4.90 -4.05
N VAL A 342 -18.55 4.53 -3.00
CA VAL A 342 -17.95 3.20 -2.90
C VAL A 342 -19.06 2.16 -2.71
N GLN A 343 -19.08 1.14 -3.57
CA GLN A 343 -19.99 0.01 -3.43
C GLN A 343 -19.31 -1.10 -2.63
N TYR A 344 -19.70 -1.26 -1.38
CA TYR A 344 -19.20 -2.31 -0.49
C TYR A 344 -19.99 -3.60 -0.72
N GLU A 345 -19.28 -4.70 -0.98
CA GLU A 345 -19.86 -6.04 -1.10
C GLU A 345 -19.71 -6.84 0.19
N ASP A 346 -18.57 -6.69 0.89
CA ASP A 346 -18.27 -7.40 2.15
C ASP A 346 -17.29 -6.59 3.00
N ILE A 347 -17.44 -6.72 4.33
CA ILE A 347 -16.56 -6.09 5.32
C ILE A 347 -16.34 -7.09 6.45
N GLN A 348 -15.08 -7.44 6.73
CA GLN A 348 -14.70 -8.37 7.79
C GLN A 348 -13.65 -7.73 8.70
N LEU A 349 -13.92 -7.69 10.01
CA LEU A 349 -12.95 -7.25 11.01
C LEU A 349 -11.99 -8.38 11.34
N VAL A 350 -10.68 -8.10 11.30
CA VAL A 350 -9.63 -9.00 11.76
C VAL A 350 -8.88 -8.34 12.91
N ARG A 351 -8.80 -9.00 14.04
CA ARG A 351 -8.05 -8.53 15.21
C ARG A 351 -6.62 -9.08 15.15
N SER A 352 -5.63 -8.23 15.40
CA SER A 352 -4.24 -8.70 15.53
C SER A 352 -4.13 -9.72 16.66
N ALA A 353 -3.36 -10.80 16.43
CA ALA A 353 -3.16 -11.85 17.42
C ALA A 353 -2.63 -11.31 18.76
N LYS A 354 -1.86 -10.22 18.76
CA LYS A 354 -1.37 -9.55 19.97
C LYS A 354 -2.45 -8.83 20.77
N ALA A 355 -3.60 -8.50 20.18
CA ALA A 355 -4.71 -7.90 20.90
C ALA A 355 -5.46 -8.89 21.79
N LYS A 356 -5.27 -10.20 21.59
CA LYS A 356 -5.87 -11.27 22.42
C LYS A 356 -5.15 -11.45 23.77
N ASP A 357 -3.89 -11.04 23.86
CA ASP A 357 -3.06 -11.20 25.07
C ASP A 357 -2.98 -9.91 25.91
N ALA A 358 -3.67 -8.84 25.50
CA ALA A 358 -3.84 -7.68 26.37
C ALA A 358 -4.88 -8.06 27.46
N PRO A 359 -4.45 -8.24 28.72
CA PRO A 359 -5.31 -8.80 29.72
C PRO A 359 -6.46 -7.84 30.02
N ALA A 360 -7.64 -8.41 30.21
CA ALA A 360 -8.80 -7.79 30.86
C ALA A 360 -8.52 -7.38 32.35
N GLU A 361 -7.24 -7.30 32.72
CA GLU A 361 -6.78 -6.94 34.07
C GLU A 361 -7.02 -5.48 34.41
N LYS A 362 -6.99 -4.55 33.44
CA LYS A 362 -7.24 -3.14 33.75
C LYS A 362 -8.69 -2.79 34.08
N GLU A 363 -9.65 -3.54 33.55
CA GLU A 363 -11.04 -3.37 33.97
C GLU A 363 -11.31 -3.95 35.37
N LYS A 364 -10.68 -5.05 35.72
CA LYS A 364 -10.78 -5.63 37.08
C LYS A 364 -10.08 -4.79 38.16
N GLU A 365 -9.01 -4.07 37.81
CA GLU A 365 -8.35 -3.16 38.75
C GLU A 365 -9.16 -1.87 38.96
N GLN A 366 -9.85 -1.36 37.94
CA GLN A 366 -10.73 -0.21 38.08
C GLN A 366 -12.05 -0.58 38.79
N GLU A 367 -12.53 -1.80 38.67
CA GLU A 367 -13.69 -2.30 39.39
C GLU A 367 -13.36 -2.59 40.86
N LYS A 368 -12.17 -3.13 41.18
CA LYS A 368 -11.67 -3.25 42.55
C LYS A 368 -11.42 -1.89 43.22
N ALA A 369 -10.93 -0.90 42.46
CA ALA A 369 -10.76 0.46 43.02
C ALA A 369 -12.09 1.18 43.27
N LYS A 370 -13.17 0.81 42.60
CA LYS A 370 -14.53 1.35 42.84
C LYS A 370 -15.26 0.65 43.96
N ASN A 371 -14.94 -0.63 44.26
CA ASN A 371 -15.58 -1.46 45.27
C ASN A 371 -14.70 -1.63 46.52
N GLY A 372 -13.71 -0.78 46.74
CA GLY A 372 -12.87 -0.79 47.92
C GLY A 372 -13.67 -0.60 49.19
N ASP A 373 -13.43 -1.52 50.11
CA ASP A 373 -14.07 -1.77 51.42
C ASP A 373 -14.29 -0.46 52.23
N PRO A 374 -15.50 -0.22 52.76
CA PRO A 374 -15.81 0.94 53.60
C PRO A 374 -14.99 1.07 54.88
N ALA A 375 -14.37 -0.03 55.32
CA ALA A 375 -13.57 -0.06 56.54
C ALA A 375 -12.23 0.72 56.51
N GLU A 376 -11.69 1.03 55.33
CA GLU A 376 -10.43 1.79 55.24
C GLU A 376 -10.61 3.32 55.19
N LYS A 377 -11.83 3.82 55.00
CA LYS A 377 -12.14 5.24 54.99
C LYS A 377 -12.25 5.87 56.38
N GLU A 378 -12.39 5.07 57.41
CA GLU A 378 -12.55 5.58 58.79
C GLU A 378 -11.20 5.84 59.51
N LYS A 379 -10.11 5.17 59.08
CA LYS A 379 -8.76 5.39 59.65
C LYS A 379 -8.01 6.59 59.14
N ALA A 380 -8.46 7.27 58.07
CA ALA A 380 -7.81 8.46 57.50
C ALA A 380 -8.28 9.79 58.11
N LYS A 381 -9.25 9.75 59.06
CA LYS A 381 -9.80 10.96 59.71
C LYS A 381 -9.15 11.35 61.04
N GLU A 382 -8.23 10.52 61.54
CA GLU A 382 -7.58 10.76 62.84
C GLU A 382 -6.07 11.03 62.75
N ALA A 383 -5.65 11.99 61.89
CA ALA A 383 -4.29 12.50 61.90
C ALA A 383 -4.28 13.93 62.49
N PRO A 384 -3.46 14.20 63.52
CA PRO A 384 -3.44 15.52 64.18
C PRO A 384 -2.78 16.55 63.27
N ALA A 385 -3.31 17.79 63.37
CA ALA A 385 -2.86 18.94 62.62
C ALA A 385 -1.38 19.31 62.92
N PRO A 386 -0.60 19.73 61.91
CA PRO A 386 0.78 20.15 62.14
C PRO A 386 0.84 21.50 62.88
N ALA A 387 1.67 21.54 63.94
CA ALA A 387 1.96 22.73 64.76
C ALA A 387 2.60 23.86 63.93
N LYS A 388 2.06 25.07 64.10
CA LYS A 388 2.63 26.32 63.55
C LYS A 388 4.00 26.55 64.18
N LYS A 389 5.04 26.69 63.37
CA LYS A 389 6.31 27.30 63.78
C LYS A 389 6.20 28.80 63.57
N GLU A 390 6.27 29.54 64.67
CA GLU A 390 6.48 30.99 64.71
C GLU A 390 7.87 31.34 64.21
N ALA A 391 7.93 32.41 63.44
CA ALA A 391 9.15 33.02 62.97
C ALA A 391 9.72 33.94 64.04
N SER A 392 11.01 33.85 64.24
CA SER A 392 11.83 34.92 64.78
C SER A 392 13.03 35.13 63.89
#